data_35cc890cc3603ed47ac9d335e778ca9b
#
_entry.id   35cc890cc3603ed47ac9d335e778ca9b
#
_cell.length_a   1.000
_cell.length_b   1.000
_cell.length_c   1.000
_cell.angle_alpha   90.00
_cell.angle_beta   90.00
_cell.angle_gamma   90.00
#
_symmetry.space_group_name_H-M   'P 1'
#
loop_
_entity.id
_entity.type
_entity.pdbx_description
1 polymer ?
#
loop_
_entity_poly.entity_id
_entity_poly.type
_entity_poly.pdbx_seq_one_letter_code
_entity_poly.pdbx_strand_id
1 'polypeptide(L)'
;MTWVWQSPRKPASSNLMFHLVNRQNLGLIFGPVVFISMLLMPLPADMSPDALKVAAVACLMAIWWVTEAAPIAATALLPIVLFPLLGVMSTAATTSAYANQLIYLFMGGFLIAVTMQKWNLHRRIAMVTLRKVGVSPNRIILGFMLATALLSMWISNTATAMMMLPIGMAVINQVDVLQSAGRNSSPEAVKVDSNFGICLMLSIAYSASIGGVATLIGTPPNAILAGMVEKIYGQTISFASWLAFGLPLSLVMLTVTWFYLTRIAYPVRSADLPGVNKVIDRELSQLGPVNREEKWVLGVFLAVSSAWIARGIINIPALSMVTDASIAMAGALLLFIIPSNLAQREFLLDWKTAAGIPWDIIILFGGGFALAQGFSESGLSGWIADQLISLEGTSLATMIAVVTLTVIFLTEVTSNTATATLMIPVLGALSIAVGIHPYSLMVPAAIAASFAFMLPVATP
;
A
#
# COMPACT_ATOMS: atom_id res chain seq x y z
N MET A 1 -14.72 -27.12 26.15
CA MET A 1 -15.79 -26.51 25.35
C MET A 1 -15.63 -27.00 23.93
N THR A 2 -16.50 -27.91 23.52
CA THR A 2 -16.48 -28.58 22.21
C THR A 2 -17.07 -27.65 21.17
N TRP A 3 -16.26 -27.25 20.17
CA TRP A 3 -16.72 -26.53 18.99
C TRP A 3 -17.48 -27.50 18.08
N VAL A 4 -18.81 -27.33 18.01
CA VAL A 4 -19.64 -28.02 17.04
C VAL A 4 -19.53 -27.31 15.71
N TRP A 5 -18.91 -27.98 14.73
CA TRP A 5 -18.93 -27.57 13.33
C TRP A 5 -20.37 -27.65 12.81
N GLN A 6 -21.04 -26.51 12.61
CA GLN A 6 -22.26 -26.44 11.82
C GLN A 6 -21.87 -26.47 10.34
N SER A 7 -22.22 -27.55 9.66
CA SER A 7 -22.11 -27.65 8.21
C SER A 7 -22.92 -26.54 7.52
N PRO A 8 -22.37 -25.87 6.48
CA PRO A 8 -23.13 -24.87 5.73
C PRO A 8 -24.33 -25.53 5.05
N ARG A 9 -25.51 -24.99 5.29
CA ARG A 9 -26.75 -25.40 4.59
C ARG A 9 -26.55 -25.20 3.09
N LYS A 10 -26.72 -26.26 2.29
CA LYS A 10 -26.74 -26.15 0.81
C LYS A 10 -27.85 -25.19 0.40
N PRO A 11 -27.57 -24.18 -0.41
CA PRO A 11 -28.62 -23.34 -0.98
C PRO A 11 -29.44 -24.13 -2.01
N ALA A 12 -30.74 -23.90 -2.02
CA ALA A 12 -31.69 -24.53 -2.92
C ALA A 12 -31.35 -24.21 -4.41
N SER A 13 -31.60 -25.14 -5.29
CA SER A 13 -31.18 -25.27 -6.67
C SER A 13 -31.70 -24.22 -7.68
N SER A 14 -32.29 -23.10 -7.25
CA SER A 14 -32.80 -22.05 -8.13
C SER A 14 -31.84 -20.87 -8.40
N ASN A 15 -30.67 -20.83 -7.74
CA ASN A 15 -29.73 -19.71 -7.86
C ASN A 15 -28.43 -20.04 -8.61
N LEU A 16 -28.31 -21.19 -9.27
CA LEU A 16 -27.07 -21.58 -9.96
C LEU A 16 -26.68 -20.63 -11.10
N MET A 17 -27.66 -20.07 -11.82
CA MET A 17 -27.40 -19.15 -12.93
C MET A 17 -26.92 -17.77 -12.45
N PHE A 18 -27.38 -17.28 -11.30
CA PHE A 18 -26.92 -16.00 -10.74
C PHE A 18 -25.53 -16.09 -10.08
N HIS A 19 -25.11 -17.26 -9.61
CA HIS A 19 -23.76 -17.50 -9.08
C HIS A 19 -22.69 -17.63 -10.18
N LEU A 20 -23.06 -17.91 -11.43
CA LEU A 20 -22.12 -18.02 -12.56
C LEU A 20 -21.68 -16.65 -13.10
N VAL A 21 -22.42 -15.56 -12.85
CA VAL A 21 -22.13 -14.20 -13.36
C VAL A 21 -21.45 -13.36 -12.24
N ASN A 22 -20.54 -13.94 -11.49
CA ASN A 22 -19.66 -13.17 -10.60
C ASN A 22 -18.41 -12.71 -11.40
N ARG A 23 -17.92 -11.48 -11.14
CA ARG A 23 -16.72 -10.90 -11.79
C ARG A 23 -15.52 -11.87 -11.79
N GLN A 24 -15.35 -12.64 -10.71
CA GLN A 24 -14.30 -13.63 -10.56
C GLN A 24 -14.44 -14.79 -11.57
N ASN A 25 -15.64 -15.36 -11.69
CA ASN A 25 -15.91 -16.46 -12.62
C ASN A 25 -15.77 -16.01 -14.09
N LEU A 26 -16.22 -14.78 -14.40
CA LEU A 26 -15.99 -14.19 -15.71
C LEU A 26 -14.50 -14.05 -16.02
N GLY A 27 -13.70 -13.58 -15.06
CA GLY A 27 -12.26 -13.44 -15.21
C GLY A 27 -11.54 -14.76 -15.42
N LEU A 28 -11.95 -15.83 -14.70
CA LEU A 28 -11.39 -17.18 -14.86
C LEU A 28 -11.55 -17.74 -16.28
N ILE A 29 -12.61 -17.39 -16.97
CA ILE A 29 -12.89 -17.83 -18.35
C ILE A 29 -12.32 -16.83 -19.36
N PHE A 30 -12.61 -15.53 -19.17
CA PHE A 30 -12.25 -14.49 -20.12
C PHE A 30 -10.74 -14.29 -20.23
N GLY A 31 -10.01 -14.37 -19.13
CA GLY A 31 -8.54 -14.25 -19.13
C GLY A 31 -7.85 -15.28 -20.05
N PRO A 32 -8.05 -16.58 -19.84
CA PRO A 32 -7.48 -17.62 -20.72
C PRO A 32 -7.99 -17.52 -22.17
N VAL A 33 -9.25 -17.13 -22.39
CA VAL A 33 -9.79 -16.94 -23.75
C VAL A 33 -9.04 -15.82 -24.46
N VAL A 34 -8.85 -14.66 -23.81
CA VAL A 34 -8.08 -13.54 -24.38
C VAL A 34 -6.64 -13.95 -24.62
N PHE A 35 -6.00 -14.60 -23.66
CA PHE A 35 -4.63 -15.10 -23.77
C PHE A 35 -4.45 -16.01 -25.00
N ILE A 36 -5.28 -17.04 -25.14
CA ILE A 36 -5.23 -17.96 -26.27
C ILE A 36 -5.54 -17.24 -27.58
N SER A 37 -6.55 -16.38 -27.61
CA SER A 37 -6.92 -15.61 -28.80
C SER A 37 -5.78 -14.71 -29.27
N MET A 38 -5.06 -14.07 -28.36
CA MET A 38 -3.87 -13.28 -28.70
C MET A 38 -2.73 -14.11 -29.28
N LEU A 39 -2.49 -15.30 -28.74
CA LEU A 39 -1.45 -16.21 -29.27
C LEU A 39 -1.79 -16.76 -30.66
N LEU A 40 -3.07 -16.86 -31.00
CA LEU A 40 -3.55 -17.37 -32.28
C LEU A 40 -3.79 -16.27 -33.33
N MET A 41 -3.76 -15.01 -32.94
CA MET A 41 -3.99 -13.90 -33.89
C MET A 41 -2.76 -13.71 -34.80
N PRO A 42 -2.95 -13.17 -36.02
CA PRO A 42 -1.85 -12.74 -36.86
C PRO A 42 -0.99 -11.71 -36.13
N LEU A 43 0.33 -11.80 -36.33
CA LEU A 43 1.26 -10.88 -35.71
C LEU A 43 0.97 -9.45 -36.17
N PRO A 44 0.73 -8.49 -35.24
CA PRO A 44 0.58 -7.09 -35.60
C PRO A 44 1.82 -6.54 -36.32
N ALA A 45 1.63 -5.53 -37.18
CA ALA A 45 2.74 -4.89 -37.88
C ALA A 45 3.80 -4.40 -36.88
N ASP A 46 5.06 -4.59 -37.20
CA ASP A 46 6.24 -4.16 -36.44
C ASP A 46 6.35 -4.73 -35.02
N MET A 47 5.49 -5.69 -34.65
CA MET A 47 5.57 -6.40 -33.35
C MET A 47 6.41 -7.66 -33.47
N SER A 48 7.32 -7.89 -32.51
CA SER A 48 8.05 -9.15 -32.43
C SER A 48 7.15 -10.29 -31.93
N PRO A 49 7.39 -11.57 -32.34
CA PRO A 49 6.63 -12.69 -31.81
C PRO A 49 6.70 -12.80 -30.28
N ASP A 50 7.84 -12.48 -29.67
CA ASP A 50 8.01 -12.51 -28.21
C ASP A 50 7.25 -11.37 -27.52
N ALA A 51 7.18 -10.19 -28.16
CA ALA A 51 6.34 -9.10 -27.66
C ALA A 51 4.85 -9.49 -27.61
N LEU A 52 4.34 -10.18 -28.63
CA LEU A 52 2.96 -10.69 -28.64
C LEU A 52 2.70 -11.67 -27.50
N LYS A 53 3.64 -12.62 -27.27
CA LYS A 53 3.53 -13.58 -26.17
C LYS A 53 3.52 -12.88 -24.80
N VAL A 54 4.41 -11.90 -24.59
CA VAL A 54 4.45 -11.11 -23.36
C VAL A 54 3.18 -10.29 -23.19
N ALA A 55 2.67 -9.66 -24.26
CA ALA A 55 1.41 -8.94 -24.22
C ALA A 55 0.23 -9.85 -23.85
N ALA A 56 0.18 -11.07 -24.38
CA ALA A 56 -0.82 -12.07 -24.03
C ALA A 56 -0.78 -12.44 -22.52
N VAL A 57 0.41 -12.67 -21.97
CA VAL A 57 0.60 -12.94 -20.53
C VAL A 57 0.19 -11.72 -19.70
N ALA A 58 0.59 -10.52 -20.12
CA ALA A 58 0.21 -9.28 -19.45
C ALA A 58 -1.31 -9.07 -19.42
N CYS A 59 -2.01 -9.31 -20.54
CA CYS A 59 -3.46 -9.24 -20.60
C CYS A 59 -4.14 -10.27 -19.69
N LEU A 60 -3.66 -11.52 -19.66
CA LEU A 60 -4.15 -12.53 -18.73
C LEU A 60 -4.01 -12.09 -17.27
N MET A 61 -2.81 -11.64 -16.89
CA MET A 61 -2.53 -11.16 -15.54
C MET A 61 -3.40 -9.94 -15.19
N ALA A 62 -3.54 -8.98 -16.11
CA ALA A 62 -4.37 -7.80 -15.94
C ALA A 62 -5.83 -8.17 -15.70
N ILE A 63 -6.40 -9.05 -16.53
CA ILE A 63 -7.79 -9.52 -16.38
C ILE A 63 -7.98 -10.19 -15.02
N TRP A 64 -7.06 -11.09 -14.63
CA TRP A 64 -7.16 -11.79 -13.34
C TRP A 64 -6.96 -10.88 -12.14
N TRP A 65 -6.09 -9.87 -12.22
CA TRP A 65 -5.92 -8.88 -11.15
C TRP A 65 -7.13 -7.95 -11.03
N VAL A 66 -7.71 -7.50 -12.15
CA VAL A 66 -8.89 -6.60 -12.14
C VAL A 66 -10.14 -7.33 -11.67
N THR A 67 -10.33 -8.58 -12.08
CA THR A 67 -11.50 -9.38 -11.71
C THR A 67 -11.34 -10.13 -10.40
N GLU A 68 -10.12 -10.18 -9.83
CA GLU A 68 -9.76 -11.03 -8.69
C GLU A 68 -10.12 -12.51 -8.93
N ALA A 69 -9.99 -12.95 -10.19
CA ALA A 69 -10.33 -14.29 -10.60
C ALA A 69 -9.51 -15.37 -9.88
N ALA A 70 -8.26 -15.07 -9.59
CA ALA A 70 -7.36 -15.83 -8.72
C ALA A 70 -6.76 -14.90 -7.66
N PRO A 71 -6.23 -15.44 -6.54
CA PRO A 71 -5.49 -14.62 -5.59
C PRO A 71 -4.39 -13.80 -6.29
N ILE A 72 -4.25 -12.54 -5.90
CA ILE A 72 -3.32 -11.60 -6.56
C ILE A 72 -1.90 -12.16 -6.63
N ALA A 73 -1.42 -12.79 -5.55
CA ALA A 73 -0.11 -13.45 -5.50
C ALA A 73 -0.02 -14.65 -6.45
N ALA A 74 -1.08 -15.45 -6.58
CA ALA A 74 -1.08 -16.60 -7.50
C ALA A 74 -0.99 -16.15 -8.96
N THR A 75 -1.72 -15.10 -9.34
CA THR A 75 -1.61 -14.46 -10.66
C THR A 75 -0.18 -13.98 -10.92
N ALA A 76 0.45 -13.41 -9.91
CA ALA A 76 1.83 -12.93 -9.99
C ALA A 76 2.88 -14.04 -10.22
N LEU A 77 2.55 -15.32 -10.03
CA LEU A 77 3.44 -16.45 -10.33
C LEU A 77 3.35 -16.92 -11.78
N LEU A 78 2.36 -16.45 -12.56
CA LEU A 78 2.19 -16.87 -13.97
C LEU A 78 3.44 -16.69 -14.84
N PRO A 79 4.22 -15.59 -14.72
CA PRO A 79 5.44 -15.44 -15.52
C PRO A 79 6.43 -16.56 -15.35
N ILE A 80 6.58 -17.14 -14.13
CA ILE A 80 7.54 -18.25 -13.87
C ILE A 80 7.23 -19.46 -14.74
N VAL A 81 5.94 -19.69 -15.05
CA VAL A 81 5.50 -20.82 -15.86
C VAL A 81 5.40 -20.43 -17.33
N LEU A 82 4.73 -19.30 -17.62
CA LEU A 82 4.36 -18.95 -18.99
C LEU A 82 5.53 -18.42 -19.81
N PHE A 83 6.45 -17.64 -19.25
CA PHE A 83 7.57 -17.11 -20.01
C PHE A 83 8.52 -18.20 -20.51
N PRO A 84 8.95 -19.19 -19.69
CA PRO A 84 9.74 -20.30 -20.20
C PRO A 84 8.95 -21.21 -21.17
N LEU A 85 7.66 -21.46 -20.89
CA LEU A 85 6.80 -22.29 -21.75
C LEU A 85 6.64 -21.68 -23.16
N LEU A 86 6.52 -20.37 -23.23
CA LEU A 86 6.38 -19.61 -24.50
C LEU A 86 7.74 -19.32 -25.15
N GLY A 87 8.86 -19.66 -24.50
CA GLY A 87 10.21 -19.39 -25.00
C GLY A 87 10.63 -17.92 -24.96
N VAL A 88 9.97 -17.09 -24.13
CA VAL A 88 10.28 -15.66 -23.98
C VAL A 88 11.54 -15.46 -23.13
N MET A 89 11.59 -16.10 -21.98
CA MET A 89 12.69 -16.01 -21.02
C MET A 89 12.94 -17.39 -20.38
N SER A 90 14.19 -17.66 -19.99
CA SER A 90 14.49 -18.86 -19.20
C SER A 90 13.89 -18.77 -17.79
N THR A 91 13.64 -19.92 -17.17
CA THR A 91 13.16 -19.97 -15.77
C THR A 91 14.09 -19.21 -14.83
N ALA A 92 15.43 -19.35 -15.01
CA ALA A 92 16.42 -18.65 -14.20
C ALA A 92 16.33 -17.13 -14.35
N ALA A 93 16.18 -16.61 -15.56
CA ALA A 93 16.01 -15.18 -15.82
C ALA A 93 14.69 -14.68 -15.22
N THR A 94 13.59 -15.41 -15.38
CA THR A 94 12.29 -15.02 -14.83
C THR A 94 12.30 -15.02 -13.30
N THR A 95 12.85 -16.05 -12.66
CA THR A 95 12.88 -16.16 -11.20
C THR A 95 13.83 -15.14 -10.55
N SER A 96 14.85 -14.65 -11.26
CA SER A 96 15.74 -13.59 -10.76
C SER A 96 14.98 -12.30 -10.44
N ALA A 97 13.87 -12.03 -11.11
CA ALA A 97 13.01 -10.88 -10.83
C ALA A 97 12.35 -10.96 -9.45
N TYR A 98 12.07 -12.17 -8.95
CA TYR A 98 11.51 -12.41 -7.61
C TYR A 98 12.57 -12.31 -6.50
N ALA A 99 13.83 -12.14 -6.84
CA ALA A 99 14.94 -11.90 -5.93
C ALA A 99 15.49 -10.46 -6.04
N ASN A 100 14.72 -9.52 -6.58
CA ASN A 100 15.12 -8.12 -6.65
C ASN A 100 15.38 -7.55 -5.24
N GLN A 101 16.41 -6.70 -5.09
CA GLN A 101 16.82 -6.14 -3.80
C GLN A 101 15.72 -5.37 -3.07
N LEU A 102 14.79 -4.73 -3.79
CA LEU A 102 13.66 -4.01 -3.19
C LEU A 102 12.67 -4.93 -2.48
N ILE A 103 12.55 -6.18 -2.92
CA ILE A 103 11.76 -7.20 -2.22
C ILE A 103 12.31 -7.41 -0.80
N TYR A 104 13.63 -7.46 -0.65
CA TYR A 104 14.28 -7.60 0.66
C TYR A 104 14.22 -6.33 1.49
N LEU A 105 14.20 -5.15 0.86
CA LEU A 105 13.91 -3.89 1.57
C LEU A 105 12.53 -3.95 2.25
N PHE A 106 11.51 -4.36 1.49
CA PHE A 106 10.15 -4.50 2.01
C PHE A 106 10.02 -5.62 3.03
N MET A 107 10.62 -6.76 2.78
CA MET A 107 10.63 -7.88 3.72
C MET A 107 11.23 -7.46 5.06
N GLY A 108 12.37 -6.78 5.06
CA GLY A 108 12.98 -6.24 6.27
C GLY A 108 12.11 -5.19 6.96
N GLY A 109 11.51 -4.28 6.20
CA GLY A 109 10.54 -3.31 6.70
C GLY A 109 9.31 -3.96 7.35
N PHE A 110 8.72 -4.98 6.72
CA PHE A 110 7.60 -5.72 7.27
C PHE A 110 7.96 -6.51 8.54
N LEU A 111 9.15 -7.11 8.60
CA LEU A 111 9.65 -7.79 9.80
C LEU A 111 9.80 -6.83 10.98
N ILE A 112 10.31 -5.62 10.74
CA ILE A 112 10.37 -4.57 11.76
C ILE A 112 8.96 -4.14 12.16
N ALA A 113 8.07 -3.89 11.20
CA ALA A 113 6.70 -3.46 11.44
C ALA A 113 5.89 -4.48 12.24
N VAL A 114 5.96 -5.77 11.90
CA VAL A 114 5.25 -6.82 12.66
C VAL A 114 5.82 -6.99 14.07
N THR A 115 7.11 -6.72 14.27
CA THR A 115 7.71 -6.70 15.62
C THR A 115 7.21 -5.51 16.43
N MET A 116 7.06 -4.33 15.82
CA MET A 116 6.41 -3.17 16.46
C MET A 116 4.97 -3.49 16.86
N GLN A 117 4.25 -4.29 16.04
CA GLN A 117 2.89 -4.75 16.35
C GLN A 117 2.89 -5.74 17.51
N LYS A 118 3.77 -6.74 17.50
CA LYS A 118 3.89 -7.74 18.56
C LYS A 118 4.07 -7.11 19.95
N TRP A 119 4.87 -6.04 20.05
CA TRP A 119 5.17 -5.34 21.30
C TRP A 119 4.31 -4.10 21.56
N ASN A 120 3.23 -3.88 20.81
CA ASN A 120 2.31 -2.76 20.94
C ASN A 120 2.93 -1.35 20.83
N LEU A 121 4.16 -1.23 20.31
CA LEU A 121 4.86 0.04 20.16
C LEU A 121 4.05 0.99 19.24
N HIS A 122 3.47 0.48 18.16
CA HIS A 122 2.63 1.22 17.23
C HIS A 122 1.40 1.83 17.94
N ARG A 123 0.72 1.08 18.84
CA ARG A 123 -0.42 1.59 19.62
C ARG A 123 0.02 2.73 20.55
N ARG A 124 1.17 2.58 21.20
CA ARG A 124 1.72 3.61 22.07
C ARG A 124 2.03 4.89 21.30
N ILE A 125 2.69 4.78 20.13
CA ILE A 125 2.98 5.94 19.26
C ILE A 125 1.69 6.65 18.88
N ALA A 126 0.64 5.92 18.47
CA ALA A 126 -0.67 6.49 18.15
C ALA A 126 -1.28 7.24 19.33
N MET A 127 -1.34 6.61 20.51
CA MET A 127 -1.96 7.22 21.69
C MET A 127 -1.20 8.46 22.19
N VAL A 128 0.13 8.43 22.17
CA VAL A 128 0.96 9.58 22.52
C VAL A 128 0.74 10.75 21.55
N THR A 129 0.61 10.44 20.24
CA THR A 129 0.31 11.46 19.22
C THR A 129 -1.07 12.08 19.45
N LEU A 130 -2.10 11.26 19.65
CA LEU A 130 -3.46 11.72 19.94
C LEU A 130 -3.50 12.62 21.18
N ARG A 131 -2.83 12.22 22.26
CA ARG A 131 -2.80 12.97 23.52
C ARG A 131 -2.22 14.38 23.37
N LYS A 132 -1.26 14.58 22.45
CA LYS A 132 -0.59 15.87 22.24
C LYS A 132 -1.40 16.88 21.45
N VAL A 133 -2.37 16.46 20.65
CA VAL A 133 -3.05 17.35 19.68
C VAL A 133 -4.21 18.13 20.31
N GLY A 134 -4.84 17.62 21.36
CA GLY A 134 -5.87 18.34 22.12
C GLY A 134 -7.30 17.81 21.90
N VAL A 135 -8.30 18.44 22.55
CA VAL A 135 -9.65 17.87 22.77
C VAL A 135 -10.76 18.49 21.91
N SER A 136 -10.51 19.54 21.16
CA SER A 136 -11.54 20.05 20.26
C SER A 136 -11.79 19.08 19.09
N PRO A 137 -13.02 18.94 18.57
CA PRO A 137 -13.36 17.96 17.53
C PRO A 137 -12.42 18.00 16.32
N ASN A 138 -12.13 19.20 15.81
CA ASN A 138 -11.22 19.38 14.68
C ASN A 138 -9.78 18.94 15.00
N ARG A 139 -9.32 19.17 16.26
CA ARG A 139 -8.00 18.72 16.71
C ARG A 139 -7.95 17.21 16.92
N ILE A 140 -9.02 16.61 17.43
CA ILE A 140 -9.13 15.16 17.57
C ILE A 140 -9.00 14.50 16.19
N ILE A 141 -9.76 14.99 15.20
CA ILE A 141 -9.68 14.51 13.81
C ILE A 141 -8.24 14.65 13.29
N LEU A 142 -7.62 15.83 13.45
CA LEU A 142 -6.23 16.05 13.05
C LEU A 142 -5.28 15.10 13.78
N GLY A 143 -5.47 14.85 15.06
CA GLY A 143 -4.67 13.90 15.85
C GLY A 143 -4.76 12.50 15.31
N PHE A 144 -5.97 12.02 14.98
CA PHE A 144 -6.17 10.73 14.33
C PHE A 144 -5.52 10.68 12.95
N MET A 145 -5.66 11.73 12.16
CA MET A 145 -4.99 11.81 10.85
C MET A 145 -3.47 11.72 10.97
N LEU A 146 -2.87 12.49 11.86
CA LEU A 146 -1.42 12.50 12.08
C LEU A 146 -0.93 11.15 12.63
N ALA A 147 -1.63 10.58 13.61
CA ALA A 147 -1.27 9.28 14.19
C ALA A 147 -1.36 8.17 13.15
N THR A 148 -2.45 8.14 12.37
CA THR A 148 -2.67 7.16 11.32
C THR A 148 -1.64 7.31 10.21
N ALA A 149 -1.40 8.52 9.71
CA ALA A 149 -0.40 8.76 8.68
C ALA A 149 1.01 8.38 9.12
N LEU A 150 1.41 8.78 10.35
CA LEU A 150 2.73 8.44 10.91
C LEU A 150 2.95 6.93 10.98
N LEU A 151 1.94 6.16 11.38
CA LEU A 151 2.03 4.70 11.43
C LEU A 151 2.02 4.08 10.04
N SER A 152 1.19 4.59 9.13
CA SER A 152 1.07 4.08 7.78
C SER A 152 2.31 4.33 6.91
N MET A 153 3.21 5.22 7.33
CA MET A 153 4.54 5.33 6.73
C MET A 153 5.38 4.05 6.85
N TRP A 154 5.07 3.19 7.83
CA TRP A 154 5.90 2.05 8.22
C TRP A 154 5.15 0.71 8.25
N ILE A 155 3.84 0.77 8.42
CA ILE A 155 2.94 -0.38 8.53
C ILE A 155 1.93 -0.26 7.37
N SER A 156 1.43 -1.38 6.85
CA SER A 156 0.45 -1.34 5.76
C SER A 156 -0.78 -0.49 6.11
N ASN A 157 -1.34 0.19 5.10
CA ASN A 157 -2.50 1.07 5.26
C ASN A 157 -3.66 0.35 5.94
N THR A 158 -3.96 -0.88 5.50
CA THR A 158 -5.04 -1.71 6.06
C THR A 158 -4.81 -2.04 7.53
N ALA A 159 -3.61 -2.49 7.91
CA ALA A 159 -3.30 -2.81 9.30
C ALA A 159 -3.38 -1.57 10.19
N THR A 160 -2.94 -0.42 9.69
CA THR A 160 -3.02 0.86 10.41
C THR A 160 -4.47 1.30 10.59
N ALA A 161 -5.28 1.26 9.53
CA ALA A 161 -6.70 1.61 9.60
C ALA A 161 -7.47 0.68 10.54
N MET A 162 -7.27 -0.65 10.45
CA MET A 162 -7.91 -1.63 11.32
C MET A 162 -7.56 -1.44 12.80
N MET A 163 -6.35 -0.98 13.11
CA MET A 163 -5.96 -0.66 14.49
C MET A 163 -6.59 0.65 14.99
N MET A 164 -6.65 1.67 14.13
CA MET A 164 -7.19 2.99 14.52
C MET A 164 -8.72 3.00 14.60
N LEU A 165 -9.39 2.11 13.86
CA LEU A 165 -10.85 2.02 13.81
C LEU A 165 -11.49 1.77 15.20
N PRO A 166 -11.08 0.76 16.00
CA PRO A 166 -11.67 0.54 17.34
C PRO A 166 -11.49 1.74 18.27
N ILE A 167 -10.35 2.43 18.16
CA ILE A 167 -10.05 3.61 18.98
C ILE A 167 -10.96 4.78 18.56
N GLY A 168 -11.11 4.99 17.25
CA GLY A 168 -12.04 5.97 16.70
C GLY A 168 -13.49 5.69 17.11
N MET A 169 -13.93 4.43 17.05
CA MET A 169 -15.25 4.01 17.52
C MET A 169 -15.44 4.25 19.02
N ALA A 170 -14.43 3.99 19.85
CA ALA A 170 -14.50 4.27 21.28
C ALA A 170 -14.66 5.78 21.56
N VAL A 171 -14.00 6.63 20.79
CA VAL A 171 -14.17 8.09 20.88
C VAL A 171 -15.56 8.51 20.43
N ILE A 172 -16.09 7.98 19.32
CA ILE A 172 -17.46 8.29 18.86
C ILE A 172 -18.47 7.87 19.91
N ASN A 173 -18.40 6.63 20.42
CA ASN A 173 -19.32 6.15 21.46
C ASN A 173 -19.26 7.00 22.74
N GLN A 174 -18.07 7.46 23.15
CA GLN A 174 -17.93 8.36 24.31
C GLN A 174 -18.64 9.70 24.08
N VAL A 175 -18.52 10.23 22.86
CA VAL A 175 -19.20 11.46 22.46
C VAL A 175 -20.72 11.27 22.48
N ASP A 176 -21.24 10.18 21.95
CA ASP A 176 -22.68 9.85 21.92
C ASP A 176 -23.27 9.69 23.34
N VAL A 177 -22.55 9.05 24.27
CA VAL A 177 -22.94 8.90 25.66
C VAL A 177 -23.08 10.25 26.35
N LEU A 178 -22.12 11.14 26.13
CA LEU A 178 -22.15 12.49 26.71
C LEU A 178 -23.33 13.35 26.20
N GLN A 179 -23.68 13.20 24.93
CA GLN A 179 -24.86 13.85 24.33
C GLN A 179 -26.16 13.35 24.91
N SER A 180 -26.27 12.03 25.09
CA SER A 180 -27.46 11.39 25.66
C SER A 180 -27.69 11.84 27.11
N ALA A 181 -26.60 11.96 27.88
CA ALA A 181 -26.66 12.50 29.26
C ALA A 181 -27.05 13.99 29.33
N GLY A 182 -26.53 14.79 28.39
CA GLY A 182 -26.86 16.22 28.30
C GLY A 182 -28.31 16.52 27.88
N ARG A 183 -28.92 15.64 27.04
CA ARG A 183 -30.34 15.77 26.62
C ARG A 183 -31.33 15.71 27.77
N ASN A 184 -31.01 14.99 28.82
CA ASN A 184 -31.87 14.90 30.03
C ASN A 184 -31.74 16.12 30.93
N SER A 185 -30.79 17.03 30.69
CA SER A 185 -30.48 18.15 31.60
C SER A 185 -30.82 19.54 31.03
N SER A 186 -30.99 19.72 29.71
CA SER A 186 -31.37 20.99 29.07
C SER A 186 -31.82 20.80 27.63
N PRO A 187 -32.88 21.50 27.14
CA PRO A 187 -33.36 21.43 25.75
C PRO A 187 -32.34 21.99 24.71
N GLU A 188 -31.37 22.79 25.17
CA GLU A 188 -30.29 23.38 24.35
C GLU A 188 -29.01 22.56 24.33
N ALA A 189 -29.03 21.31 24.85
CA ALA A 189 -27.86 20.43 24.87
C ALA A 189 -27.31 20.23 23.44
N VAL A 190 -26.06 20.56 23.29
CA VAL A 190 -25.25 20.53 22.07
C VAL A 190 -25.51 19.23 21.27
N LYS A 191 -26.23 19.38 20.15
CA LYS A 191 -26.22 18.33 19.11
C LYS A 191 -24.80 18.24 18.58
N VAL A 192 -24.02 17.24 19.01
CA VAL A 192 -22.81 16.88 18.26
C VAL A 192 -23.30 16.29 16.95
N ASP A 193 -22.79 16.86 15.92
CA ASP A 193 -23.14 16.59 14.54
C ASP A 193 -22.87 15.11 14.22
N SER A 194 -23.82 14.41 13.61
CA SER A 194 -23.61 13.10 12.97
C SER A 194 -22.36 13.11 12.05
N ASN A 195 -21.98 14.29 11.60
CA ASN A 195 -20.79 14.56 10.78
C ASN A 195 -19.46 14.20 11.47
N PHE A 196 -19.36 14.35 12.81
CA PHE A 196 -18.10 14.05 13.52
C PHE A 196 -17.66 12.59 13.35
N GLY A 197 -18.58 11.65 13.55
CA GLY A 197 -18.29 10.22 13.40
C GLY A 197 -17.88 9.87 11.97
N ILE A 198 -18.63 10.34 10.98
CA ILE A 198 -18.31 10.12 9.55
C ILE A 198 -16.96 10.75 9.21
N CYS A 199 -16.75 12.01 9.60
CA CYS A 199 -15.50 12.75 9.35
C CYS A 199 -14.29 12.01 9.98
N LEU A 200 -14.43 11.52 11.21
CA LEU A 200 -13.36 10.79 11.91
C LEU A 200 -13.01 9.47 11.20
N MET A 201 -14.03 8.69 10.80
CA MET A 201 -13.80 7.42 10.11
C MET A 201 -13.14 7.63 8.74
N LEU A 202 -13.64 8.56 7.92
CA LEU A 202 -13.04 8.91 6.64
C LEU A 202 -11.62 9.47 6.82
N SER A 203 -11.39 10.26 7.87
CA SER A 203 -10.06 10.78 8.18
C SER A 203 -9.06 9.69 8.49
N ILE A 204 -9.44 8.62 9.21
CA ILE A 204 -8.58 7.46 9.46
C ILE A 204 -8.26 6.76 8.14
N ALA A 205 -9.27 6.45 7.33
CA ALA A 205 -9.09 5.72 6.07
C ALA A 205 -8.19 6.49 5.09
N TYR A 206 -8.48 7.77 4.85
CA TYR A 206 -7.71 8.59 3.91
C TYR A 206 -6.29 8.85 4.40
N SER A 207 -6.11 9.07 5.70
CA SER A 207 -4.77 9.30 6.27
C SER A 207 -3.89 8.06 6.24
N ALA A 208 -4.47 6.85 6.27
CA ALA A 208 -3.71 5.63 6.06
C ALA A 208 -3.09 5.59 4.66
N SER A 209 -3.87 5.88 3.62
CA SER A 209 -3.39 5.93 2.24
C SER A 209 -2.40 7.08 2.01
N ILE A 210 -2.70 8.29 2.49
CA ILE A 210 -1.85 9.47 2.35
C ILE A 210 -0.51 9.27 3.08
N GLY A 211 -0.53 8.72 4.30
CA GLY A 211 0.67 8.43 5.08
C GLY A 211 1.57 7.40 4.41
N GLY A 212 0.97 6.37 3.80
CA GLY A 212 1.71 5.34 3.06
C GLY A 212 2.56 5.91 1.91
N VAL A 213 2.13 6.97 1.26
CA VAL A 213 2.89 7.62 0.17
C VAL A 213 4.16 8.29 0.67
N ALA A 214 4.23 8.69 1.95
CA ALA A 214 5.35 9.46 2.49
C ALA A 214 6.70 8.72 2.45
N THR A 215 6.71 7.40 2.56
CA THR A 215 7.95 6.60 2.54
C THR A 215 7.94 5.57 1.42
N LEU A 216 9.12 5.10 1.04
CA LEU A 216 9.26 4.09 0.00
C LEU A 216 8.56 2.77 0.37
N ILE A 217 8.56 2.41 1.66
CA ILE A 217 7.99 1.15 2.17
C ILE A 217 6.55 1.27 2.68
N GLY A 218 5.98 2.48 2.74
CA GLY A 218 4.66 2.69 3.33
C GLY A 218 3.51 2.15 2.48
N THR A 219 3.66 2.15 1.15
CA THR A 219 2.64 1.58 0.25
C THR A 219 3.29 0.88 -0.94
N PRO A 220 2.75 -0.26 -1.41
CA PRO A 220 3.31 -1.03 -2.50
C PRO A 220 3.56 -0.28 -3.82
N PRO A 221 2.69 0.63 -4.30
CA PRO A 221 2.94 1.40 -5.51
C PRO A 221 4.27 2.14 -5.55
N ASN A 222 4.75 2.66 -4.40
CA ASN A 222 6.04 3.35 -4.31
C ASN A 222 7.20 2.41 -4.64
N ALA A 223 7.16 1.18 -4.12
CA ALA A 223 8.17 0.16 -4.37
C ALA A 223 8.17 -0.32 -5.81
N ILE A 224 6.98 -0.52 -6.37
CA ILE A 224 6.83 -0.91 -7.76
C ILE A 224 7.47 0.14 -8.65
N LEU A 225 7.18 1.41 -8.41
CA LEU A 225 7.83 2.50 -9.13
C LEU A 225 9.36 2.42 -9.01
N ALA A 226 9.88 2.32 -7.79
CA ALA A 226 11.33 2.29 -7.57
C ALA A 226 11.99 1.08 -8.26
N GLY A 227 11.37 -0.10 -8.19
CA GLY A 227 11.87 -1.29 -8.85
C GLY A 227 11.78 -1.24 -10.37
N MET A 228 10.71 -0.65 -10.91
CA MET A 228 10.58 -0.45 -12.35
C MET A 228 11.61 0.54 -12.88
N VAL A 229 11.82 1.64 -12.16
CA VAL A 229 12.84 2.65 -12.51
C VAL A 229 14.24 2.03 -12.47
N GLU A 230 14.55 1.23 -11.44
CA GLU A 230 15.83 0.54 -11.37
C GLU A 230 16.00 -0.47 -12.52
N LYS A 231 14.97 -1.27 -12.80
CA LYS A 231 15.02 -2.33 -13.80
C LYS A 231 15.10 -1.79 -15.23
N ILE A 232 14.32 -0.74 -15.55
CA ILE A 232 14.19 -0.22 -16.91
C ILE A 232 15.27 0.83 -17.22
N TYR A 233 15.61 1.67 -16.22
CA TYR A 233 16.49 2.82 -16.44
C TYR A 233 17.84 2.72 -15.71
N GLY A 234 18.07 1.69 -14.91
CA GLY A 234 19.28 1.53 -14.10
C GLY A 234 19.46 2.59 -13.01
N GLN A 235 18.40 3.34 -12.68
CA GLN A 235 18.42 4.39 -11.67
C GLN A 235 17.81 3.91 -10.37
N THR A 236 18.49 4.11 -9.25
CA THR A 236 17.98 3.72 -7.92
C THR A 236 17.28 4.88 -7.23
N ILE A 237 16.04 4.67 -6.81
CA ILE A 237 15.33 5.59 -5.92
C ILE A 237 15.61 5.14 -4.48
N SER A 238 16.44 5.89 -3.75
CA SER A 238 16.74 5.58 -2.36
C SER A 238 15.59 5.94 -1.42
N PHE A 239 15.56 5.32 -0.22
CA PHE A 239 14.59 5.67 0.81
C PHE A 239 14.59 7.18 1.13
N ALA A 240 15.79 7.78 1.26
CA ALA A 240 15.92 9.21 1.57
C ALA A 240 15.44 10.11 0.44
N SER A 241 15.74 9.80 -0.83
CA SER A 241 15.29 10.61 -1.98
C SER A 241 13.77 10.57 -2.11
N TRP A 242 13.16 9.39 -1.90
CA TRP A 242 11.70 9.28 -1.87
C TRP A 242 11.09 10.05 -0.70
N LEU A 243 11.64 9.91 0.51
CA LEU A 243 11.17 10.61 1.70
C LEU A 243 11.18 12.14 1.52
N ALA A 244 12.23 12.68 0.90
CA ALA A 244 12.36 14.10 0.62
C ALA A 244 11.24 14.65 -0.28
N PHE A 245 10.68 13.82 -1.16
CA PHE A 245 9.54 14.14 -2.01
C PHE A 245 8.20 13.73 -1.37
N GLY A 246 8.08 12.50 -0.90
CA GLY A 246 6.83 11.90 -0.46
C GLY A 246 6.30 12.49 0.85
N LEU A 247 7.20 12.82 1.80
CA LEU A 247 6.79 13.40 3.09
C LEU A 247 6.16 14.80 2.94
N PRO A 248 6.77 15.77 2.22
CA PRO A 248 6.12 17.05 1.96
C PRO A 248 4.78 16.92 1.23
N LEU A 249 4.71 16.05 0.22
CA LEU A 249 3.47 15.78 -0.50
C LEU A 249 2.37 15.25 0.44
N SER A 250 2.70 14.26 1.26
CA SER A 250 1.76 13.70 2.24
C SER A 250 1.29 14.75 3.26
N LEU A 251 2.16 15.62 3.73
CA LEU A 251 1.80 16.71 4.64
C LEU A 251 0.82 17.70 4.00
N VAL A 252 1.07 18.07 2.74
CA VAL A 252 0.15 18.93 1.98
C VAL A 252 -1.20 18.23 1.81
N MET A 253 -1.20 16.96 1.36
CA MET A 253 -2.43 16.20 1.16
C MET A 253 -3.21 15.97 2.45
N LEU A 254 -2.54 15.69 3.58
CA LEU A 254 -3.19 15.60 4.90
C LEU A 254 -3.86 16.93 5.28
N THR A 255 -3.17 18.04 5.06
CA THR A 255 -3.71 19.37 5.37
C THR A 255 -4.94 19.69 4.52
N VAL A 256 -4.85 19.44 3.21
CA VAL A 256 -5.97 19.65 2.27
C VAL A 256 -7.14 18.74 2.65
N THR A 257 -6.88 17.46 2.90
CA THR A 257 -7.92 16.49 3.29
C THR A 257 -8.57 16.85 4.63
N TRP A 258 -7.78 17.24 5.63
CA TRP A 258 -8.30 17.70 6.91
C TRP A 258 -9.21 18.93 6.75
N PHE A 259 -8.75 19.94 5.99
CA PHE A 259 -9.54 21.13 5.73
C PHE A 259 -10.83 20.79 4.98
N TYR A 260 -10.74 19.99 3.92
CA TYR A 260 -11.89 19.57 3.11
C TYR A 260 -12.92 18.81 3.93
N LEU A 261 -12.50 17.78 4.68
CA LEU A 261 -13.40 16.96 5.48
C LEU A 261 -14.06 17.74 6.62
N THR A 262 -13.29 18.58 7.35
CA THR A 262 -13.79 19.26 8.55
C THR A 262 -14.53 20.57 8.27
N ARG A 263 -14.36 21.17 7.06
CA ARG A 263 -14.94 22.47 6.74
C ARG A 263 -15.93 22.44 5.58
N ILE A 264 -15.77 21.54 4.63
CA ILE A 264 -16.55 21.51 3.38
C ILE A 264 -17.50 20.32 3.37
N ALA A 265 -16.97 19.09 3.42
CA ALA A 265 -17.75 17.88 3.24
C ALA A 265 -18.60 17.54 4.48
N TYR A 266 -18.00 17.58 5.65
CA TYR A 266 -18.63 17.25 6.94
C TYR A 266 -18.28 18.32 7.97
N PRO A 267 -18.82 19.55 7.88
CA PRO A 267 -18.51 20.62 8.81
C PRO A 267 -18.72 20.18 10.25
N VAL A 268 -17.68 20.26 11.07
CA VAL A 268 -17.71 19.85 12.48
C VAL A 268 -17.75 21.08 13.37
N ARG A 269 -18.76 21.17 14.24
CA ARG A 269 -18.91 22.29 15.17
C ARG A 269 -17.90 22.20 16.32
N SER A 270 -17.32 23.35 16.69
CA SER A 270 -16.18 23.46 17.62
C SER A 270 -16.55 23.44 19.10
N ALA A 271 -17.57 22.71 19.53
CA ALA A 271 -17.79 22.53 20.96
C ALA A 271 -16.78 21.49 21.51
N ASP A 272 -16.05 21.84 22.56
CA ASP A 272 -15.11 20.90 23.19
C ASP A 272 -15.82 19.60 23.59
N LEU A 273 -15.15 18.49 23.36
CA LEU A 273 -15.64 17.15 23.67
C LEU A 273 -15.03 16.67 25.00
N PRO A 274 -15.67 16.97 26.14
CA PRO A 274 -15.18 16.55 27.43
C PRO A 274 -15.20 15.01 27.49
N GLY A 275 -14.15 14.40 28.01
CA GLY A 275 -14.09 12.93 28.19
C GLY A 275 -13.32 12.15 27.13
N VAL A 276 -13.02 12.71 25.96
CA VAL A 276 -12.17 12.04 24.95
C VAL A 276 -10.78 11.73 25.52
N ASN A 277 -10.19 12.64 26.28
CA ASN A 277 -8.92 12.37 26.97
C ASN A 277 -8.99 11.15 27.88
N LYS A 278 -10.14 10.89 28.53
CA LYS A 278 -10.31 9.69 29.38
C LYS A 278 -10.21 8.40 28.55
N VAL A 279 -10.70 8.40 27.30
CA VAL A 279 -10.56 7.24 26.40
C VAL A 279 -9.09 7.02 26.07
N ILE A 280 -8.37 8.08 25.67
CA ILE A 280 -6.96 8.02 25.32
C ILE A 280 -6.11 7.60 26.52
N ASP A 281 -6.37 8.20 27.69
CA ASP A 281 -5.66 7.88 28.93
C ASP A 281 -5.95 6.45 29.41
N ARG A 282 -7.17 5.94 29.20
CA ARG A 282 -7.52 4.55 29.47
C ARG A 282 -6.76 3.60 28.56
N GLU A 283 -6.70 3.87 27.26
CA GLU A 283 -5.93 3.07 26.30
C GLU A 283 -4.43 3.08 26.66
N LEU A 284 -3.87 4.24 27.01
CA LEU A 284 -2.49 4.35 27.47
C LEU A 284 -2.26 3.59 28.78
N SER A 285 -3.19 3.63 29.71
CA SER A 285 -3.07 2.92 30.99
C SER A 285 -3.12 1.40 30.83
N GLN A 286 -3.88 0.89 29.84
CA GLN A 286 -3.90 -0.54 29.49
C GLN A 286 -2.57 -1.03 28.90
N LEU A 287 -1.83 -0.15 28.22
CA LEU A 287 -0.50 -0.47 27.72
C LEU A 287 0.56 -0.51 28.83
N GLY A 288 0.26 0.07 30.00
CA GLY A 288 1.19 0.14 31.11
C GLY A 288 2.43 1.02 30.83
N PRO A 289 3.48 0.94 31.69
CA PRO A 289 4.73 1.64 31.45
C PRO A 289 5.46 1.07 30.23
N VAL A 290 6.33 1.90 29.62
CA VAL A 290 7.16 1.47 28.48
C VAL A 290 8.07 0.33 28.92
N ASN A 291 7.87 -0.86 28.36
CA ASN A 291 8.66 -2.02 28.70
C ASN A 291 10.02 -2.06 27.99
N ARG A 292 10.88 -3.01 28.37
CA ARG A 292 12.23 -3.15 27.82
C ARG A 292 12.19 -3.50 26.33
N GLU A 293 11.28 -4.35 25.94
CA GLU A 293 11.12 -4.84 24.58
C GLU A 293 10.68 -3.70 23.64
N GLU A 294 9.72 -2.89 24.05
CA GLU A 294 9.32 -1.70 23.30
C GLU A 294 10.50 -0.76 23.04
N LYS A 295 11.38 -0.56 24.04
CA LYS A 295 12.58 0.30 23.92
C LYS A 295 13.55 -0.27 22.91
N TRP A 296 13.81 -1.58 22.94
CA TRP A 296 14.70 -2.24 21.99
C TRP A 296 14.15 -2.17 20.57
N VAL A 297 12.86 -2.47 20.37
CA VAL A 297 12.21 -2.38 19.06
C VAL A 297 12.25 -0.94 18.52
N LEU A 298 11.97 0.06 19.38
CA LEU A 298 12.10 1.46 19.01
C LEU A 298 13.55 1.83 18.65
N GLY A 299 14.53 1.34 19.41
CA GLY A 299 15.94 1.57 19.14
C GLY A 299 16.38 1.01 17.78
N VAL A 300 16.01 -0.24 17.46
CA VAL A 300 16.29 -0.85 16.15
C VAL A 300 15.59 -0.09 15.04
N PHE A 301 14.31 0.25 15.21
CA PHE A 301 13.54 1.03 14.24
C PHE A 301 14.19 2.38 13.95
N LEU A 302 14.57 3.14 14.98
CA LEU A 302 15.22 4.44 14.81
C LEU A 302 16.62 4.30 14.18
N ALA A 303 17.38 3.27 14.54
CA ALA A 303 18.69 3.00 13.95
C ALA A 303 18.59 2.72 12.46
N VAL A 304 17.65 1.84 12.03
CA VAL A 304 17.41 1.51 10.63
C VAL A 304 16.93 2.75 9.86
N SER A 305 15.95 3.48 10.37
CA SER A 305 15.42 4.69 9.72
C SER A 305 16.50 5.77 9.57
N SER A 306 17.31 5.97 10.61
CA SER A 306 18.43 6.92 10.57
C SER A 306 19.51 6.48 9.59
N ALA A 307 19.81 5.18 9.50
CA ALA A 307 20.78 4.64 8.54
C ALA A 307 20.31 4.82 7.09
N TRP A 308 19.02 4.62 6.79
CA TRP A 308 18.45 4.89 5.47
C TRP A 308 18.59 6.37 5.07
N ILE A 309 18.27 7.28 6.02
CA ILE A 309 18.38 8.73 5.78
C ILE A 309 19.84 9.12 5.61
N ALA A 310 20.71 8.67 6.52
CA ALA A 310 22.16 8.99 6.48
C ALA A 310 22.79 8.52 5.17
N ARG A 311 22.50 7.29 4.74
CA ARG A 311 23.01 6.74 3.47
C ARG A 311 22.62 7.58 2.26
N GLY A 312 21.41 8.14 2.25
CA GLY A 312 20.95 8.99 1.13
C GLY A 312 21.59 10.40 1.11
N ILE A 313 22.16 10.85 2.24
CA ILE A 313 22.76 12.18 2.38
C ILE A 313 24.29 12.09 2.36
N ILE A 314 24.86 11.08 3.02
CA ILE A 314 26.30 10.94 3.24
C ILE A 314 26.83 9.85 2.32
N ASN A 315 27.70 10.25 1.38
CA ASN A 315 28.39 9.28 0.53
C ASN A 315 29.69 8.83 1.21
N ILE A 316 29.66 7.61 1.81
CA ILE A 316 30.84 6.99 2.40
C ILE A 316 31.34 5.90 1.44
N PRO A 317 32.50 6.11 0.75
CA PRO A 317 32.99 5.15 -0.26
C PRO A 317 33.14 3.72 0.27
N ALA A 318 33.56 3.55 1.53
CA ALA A 318 33.70 2.23 2.17
C ALA A 318 32.36 1.48 2.36
N LEU A 319 31.23 2.18 2.32
CA LEU A 319 29.88 1.62 2.47
C LEU A 319 29.07 1.62 1.16
N SER A 320 29.72 1.84 0.03
CA SER A 320 29.06 1.91 -1.30
C SER A 320 28.26 0.64 -1.64
N MET A 321 28.67 -0.53 -1.14
CA MET A 321 27.98 -1.80 -1.33
C MET A 321 26.79 -2.01 -0.38
N VAL A 322 26.67 -1.21 0.67
CA VAL A 322 25.54 -1.30 1.62
C VAL A 322 24.31 -0.64 0.97
N THR A 323 23.27 -1.39 0.75
CA THR A 323 21.99 -0.91 0.17
C THR A 323 20.94 -0.68 1.25
N ASP A 324 19.85 0.00 0.90
CA ASP A 324 18.71 0.16 1.82
C ASP A 324 18.12 -1.21 2.21
N ALA A 325 18.16 -2.20 1.30
CA ALA A 325 17.76 -3.57 1.59
C ALA A 325 18.69 -4.25 2.62
N SER A 326 20.00 -4.05 2.51
CA SER A 326 20.96 -4.59 3.48
C SER A 326 20.73 -4.03 4.88
N ILE A 327 20.43 -2.74 4.99
CA ILE A 327 20.12 -2.06 6.26
C ILE A 327 18.81 -2.61 6.84
N ALA A 328 17.76 -2.77 6.01
CA ALA A 328 16.48 -3.35 6.43
C ALA A 328 16.65 -4.75 7.01
N MET A 329 17.36 -5.61 6.26
CA MET A 329 17.59 -7.00 6.66
C MET A 329 18.48 -7.11 7.90
N ALA A 330 19.50 -6.25 8.04
CA ALA A 330 20.32 -6.19 9.25
C ALA A 330 19.46 -5.84 10.48
N GLY A 331 18.58 -4.83 10.36
CA GLY A 331 17.65 -4.49 11.44
C GLY A 331 16.68 -5.62 11.79
N ALA A 332 16.12 -6.29 10.77
CA ALA A 332 15.25 -7.44 10.98
C ALA A 332 15.97 -8.61 11.67
N LEU A 333 17.19 -8.93 11.24
CA LEU A 333 18.01 -9.99 11.86
C LEU A 333 18.36 -9.67 13.31
N LEU A 334 18.66 -8.41 13.62
CA LEU A 334 18.90 -7.98 15.02
C LEU A 334 17.68 -8.28 15.91
N LEU A 335 16.46 -8.11 15.42
CA LEU A 335 15.24 -8.41 16.18
C LEU A 335 15.10 -9.92 16.49
N PHE A 336 15.62 -10.82 15.66
CA PHE A 336 15.68 -12.26 15.94
C PHE A 336 16.75 -12.66 16.95
N ILE A 337 17.75 -11.78 17.18
CA ILE A 337 18.91 -12.08 18.05
C ILE A 337 18.76 -11.42 19.42
N ILE A 338 18.12 -10.26 19.51
CA ILE A 338 17.92 -9.54 20.76
C ILE A 338 16.93 -10.31 21.66
N PRO A 339 17.36 -10.79 22.85
CA PRO A 339 16.49 -11.57 23.72
C PRO A 339 15.47 -10.68 24.45
N SER A 340 14.22 -11.13 24.50
CA SER A 340 13.21 -10.63 25.43
C SER A 340 13.29 -11.38 26.76
N ASN A 341 13.41 -12.71 26.71
CA ASN A 341 13.58 -13.57 27.88
C ASN A 341 14.60 -14.69 27.60
N LEU A 342 15.82 -14.54 28.13
CA LEU A 342 16.87 -15.53 27.92
C LEU A 342 16.57 -16.89 28.58
N ALA A 343 15.87 -16.89 29.71
CA ALA A 343 15.55 -18.13 30.42
C ALA A 343 14.59 -19.01 29.61
N GLN A 344 13.68 -18.39 28.85
CA GLN A 344 12.70 -19.07 27.99
C GLN A 344 13.16 -19.13 26.51
N ARG A 345 14.35 -18.62 26.20
CA ARG A 345 14.85 -18.47 24.82
C ARG A 345 13.90 -17.70 23.90
N GLU A 346 13.26 -16.68 24.45
CA GLU A 346 12.40 -15.79 23.68
C GLU A 346 13.18 -14.59 23.18
N PHE A 347 12.89 -14.19 21.94
CA PHE A 347 13.51 -13.06 21.25
C PHE A 347 12.45 -12.02 20.87
N LEU A 348 12.87 -10.80 20.53
CA LEU A 348 11.95 -9.73 20.13
C LEU A 348 11.07 -10.16 18.96
N LEU A 349 11.67 -10.84 17.99
CA LEU A 349 10.97 -11.43 16.84
C LEU A 349 11.18 -12.96 16.85
N ASP A 350 10.12 -13.71 16.75
CA ASP A 350 10.11 -15.16 16.53
C ASP A 350 9.62 -15.48 15.11
N TRP A 351 9.94 -16.69 14.63
CA TRP A 351 9.57 -17.09 13.27
C TRP A 351 8.05 -17.17 13.05
N LYS A 352 7.29 -17.50 14.07
CA LYS A 352 5.82 -17.56 13.99
C LYS A 352 5.24 -16.17 13.69
N THR A 353 5.74 -15.14 14.36
CA THR A 353 5.36 -13.74 14.10
C THR A 353 5.87 -13.28 12.74
N ALA A 354 7.12 -13.61 12.40
CA ALA A 354 7.73 -13.26 11.11
C ALA A 354 7.00 -13.88 9.92
N ALA A 355 6.48 -15.11 10.06
CA ALA A 355 5.70 -15.76 9.02
C ALA A 355 4.37 -15.04 8.70
N GLY A 356 3.90 -14.15 9.57
CA GLY A 356 2.69 -13.35 9.38
C GLY A 356 2.88 -12.08 8.54
N ILE A 357 4.05 -11.83 7.95
CA ILE A 357 4.22 -10.70 7.03
C ILE A 357 3.39 -10.90 5.75
N PRO A 358 3.06 -9.84 5.01
CA PRO A 358 2.25 -9.93 3.78
C PRO A 358 3.06 -10.53 2.62
N TRP A 359 3.16 -11.84 2.56
CA TRP A 359 3.85 -12.60 1.52
C TRP A 359 3.24 -12.40 0.14
N ASP A 360 1.95 -12.15 0.09
CA ASP A 360 1.21 -11.82 -1.14
C ASP A 360 1.78 -10.59 -1.84
N ILE A 361 2.13 -9.54 -1.08
CA ILE A 361 2.77 -8.33 -1.62
C ILE A 361 4.19 -8.64 -2.13
N ILE A 362 4.95 -9.43 -1.38
CA ILE A 362 6.32 -9.83 -1.76
C ILE A 362 6.32 -10.60 -3.09
N ILE A 363 5.41 -11.56 -3.24
CA ILE A 363 5.27 -12.35 -4.46
C ILE A 363 4.77 -11.46 -5.62
N LEU A 364 3.83 -10.56 -5.35
CA LEU A 364 3.29 -9.65 -6.35
C LEU A 364 4.38 -8.75 -6.96
N PHE A 365 5.31 -8.25 -6.14
CA PHE A 365 6.47 -7.50 -6.66
C PHE A 365 7.30 -8.33 -7.63
N GLY A 366 7.58 -9.58 -7.28
CA GLY A 366 8.32 -10.49 -8.16
C GLY A 366 7.66 -10.66 -9.52
N GLY A 367 6.34 -10.90 -9.52
CA GLY A 367 5.54 -11.02 -10.76
C GLY A 367 5.54 -9.75 -11.59
N GLY A 368 5.40 -8.59 -10.93
CA GLY A 368 5.47 -7.29 -11.59
C GLY A 368 6.84 -7.01 -12.23
N PHE A 369 7.92 -7.31 -11.51
CA PHE A 369 9.28 -7.14 -12.05
C PHE A 369 9.59 -8.13 -13.17
N ALA A 370 9.09 -9.37 -13.09
CA ALA A 370 9.20 -10.34 -14.18
C ALA A 370 8.45 -9.87 -15.43
N LEU A 371 7.26 -9.33 -15.25
CA LEU A 371 6.47 -8.75 -16.34
C LEU A 371 7.20 -7.58 -17.01
N ALA A 372 7.74 -6.64 -16.22
CA ALA A 372 8.50 -5.50 -16.72
C ALA A 372 9.77 -5.95 -17.48
N GLN A 373 10.46 -6.98 -16.98
CA GLN A 373 11.60 -7.56 -17.68
C GLN A 373 11.17 -8.16 -19.02
N GLY A 374 10.05 -8.88 -19.04
CA GLY A 374 9.47 -9.40 -20.27
C GLY A 374 9.15 -8.30 -21.28
N PHE A 375 8.57 -7.17 -20.84
CA PHE A 375 8.29 -6.01 -21.70
C PHE A 375 9.58 -5.46 -22.34
N SER A 376 10.64 -5.34 -21.56
CA SER A 376 11.93 -4.82 -22.04
C SER A 376 12.63 -5.79 -22.99
N GLU A 377 12.77 -7.07 -22.59
CA GLU A 377 13.53 -8.07 -23.36
C GLU A 377 12.83 -8.49 -24.65
N SER A 378 11.50 -8.51 -24.69
CA SER A 378 10.73 -8.84 -25.89
C SER A 378 10.60 -7.69 -26.89
N GLY A 379 10.96 -6.47 -26.51
CA GLY A 379 10.73 -5.26 -27.31
C GLY A 379 9.29 -4.74 -27.27
N LEU A 380 8.41 -5.28 -26.40
CA LEU A 380 7.03 -4.83 -26.26
C LEU A 380 6.94 -3.37 -25.85
N SER A 381 7.83 -2.90 -24.96
CA SER A 381 7.90 -1.49 -24.58
C SER A 381 8.13 -0.57 -25.77
N GLY A 382 9.03 -0.95 -26.68
CA GLY A 382 9.31 -0.18 -27.91
C GLY A 382 8.09 -0.16 -28.83
N TRP A 383 7.47 -1.31 -29.07
CA TRP A 383 6.26 -1.38 -29.91
C TRP A 383 5.11 -0.54 -29.35
N ILE A 384 4.85 -0.57 -28.04
CA ILE A 384 3.86 0.29 -27.39
C ILE A 384 4.23 1.77 -27.59
N ALA A 385 5.50 2.11 -27.44
CA ALA A 385 6.00 3.45 -27.67
C ALA A 385 5.69 3.94 -29.12
N ASP A 386 5.96 3.11 -30.11
CA ASP A 386 5.70 3.43 -31.53
C ASP A 386 4.20 3.65 -31.82
N GLN A 387 3.32 2.87 -31.18
CA GLN A 387 1.86 3.06 -31.33
C GLN A 387 1.37 4.38 -30.70
N LEU A 388 2.09 4.92 -29.73
CA LEU A 388 1.72 6.12 -28.97
C LEU A 388 2.39 7.41 -29.49
N ILE A 389 3.18 7.32 -30.55
CA ILE A 389 3.85 8.47 -31.18
C ILE A 389 2.86 9.57 -31.63
N SER A 390 1.61 9.20 -31.96
CA SER A 390 0.56 10.17 -32.30
C SER A 390 0.20 11.13 -31.16
N LEU A 391 0.63 10.83 -29.92
CA LEU A 391 0.49 11.71 -28.76
C LEU A 391 1.63 12.75 -28.67
N GLU A 392 2.63 12.69 -29.56
CA GLU A 392 3.69 13.67 -29.66
C GLU A 392 3.07 15.07 -29.94
N GLY A 393 3.49 16.06 -29.15
CA GLY A 393 2.88 17.41 -29.21
C GLY A 393 1.77 17.66 -28.19
N THR A 394 1.27 16.64 -27.49
CA THR A 394 0.36 16.84 -26.35
C THR A 394 1.09 17.48 -25.18
N SER A 395 0.47 18.47 -24.53
CA SER A 395 1.13 19.15 -23.40
C SER A 395 1.40 18.17 -22.24
N LEU A 396 2.57 18.28 -21.60
CA LEU A 396 2.93 17.46 -20.44
C LEU A 396 1.87 17.52 -19.34
N ALA A 397 1.30 18.70 -19.08
CA ALA A 397 0.26 18.88 -18.08
C ALA A 397 -1.01 18.07 -18.43
N THR A 398 -1.41 18.04 -19.70
CA THR A 398 -2.55 17.24 -20.18
C THR A 398 -2.27 15.74 -19.99
N MET A 399 -1.09 15.28 -20.36
CA MET A 399 -0.68 13.88 -20.20
C MET A 399 -0.74 13.46 -18.73
N ILE A 400 -0.13 14.27 -17.84
CA ILE A 400 -0.16 14.01 -16.39
C ILE A 400 -1.60 13.96 -15.88
N ALA A 401 -2.45 14.92 -16.29
CA ALA A 401 -3.84 14.95 -15.86
C ALA A 401 -4.63 13.72 -16.32
N VAL A 402 -4.51 13.33 -17.58
CA VAL A 402 -5.19 12.15 -18.14
C VAL A 402 -4.71 10.88 -17.46
N VAL A 403 -3.40 10.69 -17.32
CA VAL A 403 -2.80 9.54 -16.63
C VAL A 403 -3.28 9.46 -15.18
N THR A 404 -3.19 10.57 -14.45
CA THR A 404 -3.62 10.62 -13.04
C THR A 404 -5.08 10.27 -12.89
N LEU A 405 -5.97 10.86 -13.71
CA LEU A 405 -7.40 10.55 -13.67
C LEU A 405 -7.67 9.09 -14.02
N THR A 406 -7.05 8.57 -15.09
CA THR A 406 -7.21 7.17 -15.50
C THR A 406 -6.79 6.22 -14.37
N VAL A 407 -5.64 6.46 -13.75
CA VAL A 407 -5.14 5.60 -12.68
C VAL A 407 -6.01 5.71 -11.44
N ILE A 408 -6.47 6.91 -11.05
CA ILE A 408 -7.40 7.09 -9.91
C ILE A 408 -8.69 6.30 -10.14
N PHE A 409 -9.34 6.44 -11.29
CA PHE A 409 -10.59 5.69 -11.57
C PHE A 409 -10.35 4.19 -11.66
N LEU A 410 -9.23 3.75 -12.20
CA LEU A 410 -8.88 2.34 -12.28
C LEU A 410 -8.66 1.74 -10.88
N THR A 411 -7.92 2.43 -10.02
CA THR A 411 -7.61 1.95 -8.67
C THR A 411 -8.81 1.96 -7.73
N GLU A 412 -9.89 2.68 -8.04
CA GLU A 412 -11.15 2.63 -7.28
C GLU A 412 -11.84 1.25 -7.35
N VAL A 413 -11.62 0.53 -8.44
CA VAL A 413 -12.27 -0.78 -8.69
C VAL A 413 -11.29 -1.95 -8.69
N THR A 414 -10.00 -1.67 -8.56
CA THR A 414 -8.91 -2.65 -8.55
C THR A 414 -7.97 -2.43 -7.37
N SER A 415 -7.09 -3.39 -7.09
CA SER A 415 -6.03 -3.23 -6.08
C SER A 415 -5.03 -2.16 -6.50
N ASN A 416 -4.67 -1.24 -5.58
CA ASN A 416 -3.66 -0.20 -5.79
C ASN A 416 -2.34 -0.79 -6.31
N THR A 417 -1.93 -1.91 -5.76
CA THR A 417 -0.71 -2.61 -6.14
C THR A 417 -0.80 -3.18 -7.55
N ALA A 418 -1.92 -3.83 -7.90
CA ALA A 418 -2.15 -4.36 -9.24
C ALA A 418 -2.18 -3.25 -10.29
N THR A 419 -2.89 -2.15 -10.00
CA THR A 419 -2.95 -0.96 -10.86
C THR A 419 -1.56 -0.41 -11.13
N ALA A 420 -0.75 -0.19 -10.07
CA ALA A 420 0.62 0.31 -10.22
C ALA A 420 1.49 -0.64 -11.04
N THR A 421 1.39 -1.96 -10.78
CA THR A 421 2.19 -2.98 -11.48
C THR A 421 1.90 -3.01 -12.98
N LEU A 422 0.66 -2.80 -13.39
CA LEU A 422 0.25 -2.77 -14.80
C LEU A 422 0.60 -1.44 -15.47
N MET A 423 0.30 -0.33 -14.81
CA MET A 423 0.37 0.99 -15.44
C MET A 423 1.79 1.54 -15.52
N ILE A 424 2.62 1.32 -14.50
CA ILE A 424 3.96 1.94 -14.44
C ILE A 424 4.85 1.53 -15.61
N PRO A 425 4.97 0.25 -16.03
CA PRO A 425 5.78 -0.12 -17.20
C PRO A 425 5.27 0.51 -18.50
N VAL A 426 3.96 0.53 -18.70
CA VAL A 426 3.31 1.12 -19.89
C VAL A 426 3.58 2.63 -19.96
N LEU A 427 3.47 3.33 -18.83
CA LEU A 427 3.73 4.76 -18.75
C LEU A 427 5.21 5.11 -18.90
N GLY A 428 6.09 4.21 -18.46
CA GLY A 428 7.51 4.31 -18.75
C GLY A 428 7.79 4.27 -20.27
N ALA A 429 7.21 3.29 -20.96
CA ALA A 429 7.30 3.18 -22.42
C ALA A 429 6.71 4.40 -23.13
N LEU A 430 5.51 4.87 -22.71
CA LEU A 430 4.88 6.10 -23.24
C LEU A 430 5.79 7.32 -23.07
N SER A 431 6.41 7.48 -21.90
CA SER A 431 7.30 8.64 -21.65
C SER A 431 8.47 8.68 -22.63
N ILE A 432 9.06 7.52 -22.93
CA ILE A 432 10.14 7.41 -23.91
C ILE A 432 9.63 7.77 -25.30
N ALA A 433 8.47 7.25 -25.71
CA ALA A 433 7.86 7.49 -27.01
C ALA A 433 7.67 8.98 -27.30
N VAL A 434 7.15 9.72 -26.33
CA VAL A 434 6.88 11.16 -26.47
C VAL A 434 8.05 12.06 -26.08
N GLY A 435 9.23 11.48 -25.83
CA GLY A 435 10.46 12.23 -25.55
C GLY A 435 10.49 12.98 -24.22
N ILE A 436 9.71 12.54 -23.22
CA ILE A 436 9.68 13.16 -21.88
C ILE A 436 10.37 12.26 -20.84
N HIS A 437 10.79 12.87 -19.73
CA HIS A 437 11.42 12.11 -18.65
C HIS A 437 10.42 11.09 -18.03
N PRO A 438 10.79 9.80 -17.85
CA PRO A 438 9.89 8.77 -17.36
C PRO A 438 9.18 9.10 -16.05
N TYR A 439 9.86 9.74 -15.11
CA TYR A 439 9.27 10.16 -13.85
C TYR A 439 8.04 11.07 -14.01
N SER A 440 7.96 11.80 -15.12
CA SER A 440 6.85 12.74 -15.38
C SER A 440 5.48 12.06 -15.42
N LEU A 441 5.40 10.79 -15.85
CA LEU A 441 4.16 10.01 -15.86
C LEU A 441 4.14 8.91 -14.80
N MET A 442 5.27 8.26 -14.55
CA MET A 442 5.33 7.12 -13.61
C MET A 442 5.11 7.56 -12.15
N VAL A 443 5.67 8.71 -11.72
CA VAL A 443 5.51 9.21 -10.34
C VAL A 443 4.06 9.61 -10.05
N PRO A 444 3.40 10.46 -10.89
CA PRO A 444 1.98 10.74 -10.70
C PRO A 444 1.09 9.50 -10.69
N ALA A 445 1.38 8.50 -11.53
CA ALA A 445 0.63 7.24 -11.56
C ALA A 445 0.79 6.43 -10.27
N ALA A 446 2.01 6.30 -9.75
CA ALA A 446 2.27 5.58 -8.50
C ALA A 446 1.53 6.23 -7.31
N ILE A 447 1.52 7.56 -7.25
CA ILE A 447 0.81 8.33 -6.24
C ILE A 447 -0.70 8.18 -6.41
N ALA A 448 -1.21 8.34 -7.65
CA ALA A 448 -2.62 8.21 -7.99
C ALA A 448 -3.17 6.82 -7.62
N ALA A 449 -2.37 5.76 -7.86
CA ALA A 449 -2.74 4.39 -7.47
C ALA A 449 -2.97 4.22 -5.96
N SER A 450 -2.40 5.09 -5.12
CA SER A 450 -2.59 5.07 -3.66
C SER A 450 -3.70 6.01 -3.18
N PHE A 451 -4.28 6.85 -4.06
CA PHE A 451 -5.24 7.90 -3.70
C PHE A 451 -6.66 7.60 -4.19
N ALA A 452 -7.10 6.36 -4.00
CA ALA A 452 -8.47 5.95 -4.21
C ALA A 452 -9.33 6.30 -2.99
N PHE A 453 -10.19 7.29 -3.11
CA PHE A 453 -10.98 7.85 -2.00
C PHE A 453 -12.49 7.89 -2.25
N MET A 454 -12.97 7.41 -3.41
CA MET A 454 -14.36 7.54 -3.82
C MET A 454 -15.20 6.34 -3.42
N LEU A 455 -14.68 5.11 -3.57
CA LEU A 455 -15.43 3.89 -3.29
C LEU A 455 -14.96 3.20 -1.99
N PRO A 456 -15.90 2.64 -1.20
CA PRO A 456 -15.53 1.93 0.04
C PRO A 456 -14.59 0.74 -0.16
N VAL A 457 -14.58 0.13 -1.33
CA VAL A 457 -13.72 -1.01 -1.68
C VAL A 457 -12.27 -0.60 -1.93
N ALA A 458 -12.03 0.66 -2.25
CA ALA A 458 -10.73 1.17 -2.66
C ALA A 458 -9.86 1.66 -1.48
N THR A 459 -10.47 1.95 -0.34
CA THR A 459 -9.80 2.42 0.88
C THR A 459 -9.78 1.31 1.94
N PRO A 460 -8.74 1.28 2.80
CA PRO A 460 -8.62 0.32 3.90
C PRO A 460 -9.77 0.36 4.90
#